data_5c0e5b2cad9adbf918675fbe01a4f1af
#
_entry.id   5c0e5b2cad9adbf918675fbe01a4f1af
#
_cell.length_a   1.000
_cell.length_b   1.000
_cell.length_c   1.000
_cell.angle_alpha   90.00
_cell.angle_beta   90.00
_cell.angle_gamma   90.00
#
_symmetry.space_group_name_H-M   'P 1'
#
loop_
_entity.id
_entity.type
_entity.pdbx_description
1 polymer ?
#
loop_
_entity_poly.entity_id
_entity_poly.type
_entity_poly.pdbx_seq_one_letter_code
_entity_poly.pdbx_strand_id
1 'polypeptide(L)'
;MRKNVKQQFALRVLSTAALMAMVSSIATAAFADTYDLNKGSVTVKTKDDGITYVTQENTDINDHQDDTGVTITSYGKQTENTITVDTAKDQTTDVTLKDVHIETEGSWNNTGSAPIEIKGDGDTNLELNGDNTVLSGDRYHAAIEKADKNGHGTLTIKDDLNDDNSTPKDKDENGNAAGGDTGKLLAGGYGDGAGIGGGSSSNDLADTSNITIKGGEITARGGYEDGAGIGGGTNGEAKNIRIEGNAHVTASGDGGAGIGGGTGGNDVTITGNAVVDAYSEFGSAIGDGRPWGGGDTTITISGNATVHAEGKNGTTAIGSSQNGHHGNLTITIAENANVTAIGSTNAPAIGNAYSSGDGNTTIRITGGTVNAINSYDDNKNLRKDYPAIGAKDGKLNLTIDGSTGDTVVNAYQNDDAVPDGIGEPTTDPETGKTVYKIPTSADYNKDGSSNLGEKNSVIINYYKNASVIKEKLQLPDTLDEYAKFDPDWNHHCTITGGTLTKVVHNRKYME
;
A
#
# COMPACT_ATOMS: atom_id res chain seq x y z
N MET A 1 37.40 -39.48 -10.51
CA MET A 1 36.28 -40.05 -9.74
C MET A 1 35.70 -39.14 -8.63
N ARG A 2 36.42 -38.17 -8.09
CA ARG A 2 35.85 -37.28 -7.01
C ARG A 2 34.92 -36.15 -7.48
N LYS A 3 34.87 -35.80 -8.77
CA LYS A 3 33.99 -34.75 -9.29
C LYS A 3 32.52 -35.19 -9.50
N ASN A 4 32.30 -36.46 -9.84
CA ASN A 4 30.97 -36.99 -10.15
C ASN A 4 30.11 -37.26 -8.90
N VAL A 5 30.74 -37.47 -7.75
CA VAL A 5 29.98 -37.74 -6.51
C VAL A 5 29.36 -36.48 -5.96
N LYS A 6 30.03 -35.32 -6.06
CA LYS A 6 29.48 -34.03 -5.63
C LYS A 6 28.30 -33.53 -6.50
N GLN A 7 28.37 -33.79 -7.82
CA GLN A 7 27.26 -33.43 -8.71
C GLN A 7 26.03 -34.33 -8.50
N GLN A 8 26.23 -35.62 -8.21
CA GLN A 8 25.08 -36.50 -7.91
C GLN A 8 24.45 -36.21 -6.54
N PHE A 9 25.24 -35.74 -5.57
CA PHE A 9 24.69 -35.34 -4.27
C PHE A 9 23.90 -34.01 -4.37
N ALA A 10 24.41 -33.03 -5.12
CA ALA A 10 23.74 -31.79 -5.41
C ALA A 10 22.41 -32.00 -6.18
N LEU A 11 22.45 -32.92 -7.17
CA LEU A 11 21.25 -33.24 -7.98
C LEU A 11 20.19 -33.98 -7.16
N ARG A 12 20.59 -34.83 -6.21
CA ARG A 12 19.65 -35.53 -5.33
C ARG A 12 19.05 -34.61 -4.25
N VAL A 13 19.83 -33.66 -3.76
CA VAL A 13 19.30 -32.65 -2.79
C VAL A 13 18.36 -31.69 -3.50
N LEU A 14 18.68 -31.25 -4.74
CA LEU A 14 17.75 -30.43 -5.54
C LEU A 14 16.47 -31.18 -5.93
N SER A 15 16.58 -32.49 -6.27
CA SER A 15 15.37 -33.26 -6.63
C SER A 15 14.50 -33.57 -5.42
N THR A 16 15.06 -33.71 -4.23
CA THR A 16 14.27 -33.93 -3.00
C THR A 16 13.62 -32.64 -2.51
N ALA A 17 14.30 -31.50 -2.61
CA ALA A 17 13.72 -30.21 -2.30
C ALA A 17 12.63 -29.80 -3.33
N ALA A 18 12.85 -30.08 -4.61
CA ALA A 18 11.85 -29.87 -5.65
C ALA A 18 10.66 -30.84 -5.54
N LEU A 19 10.89 -32.07 -5.05
CA LEU A 19 9.78 -33.01 -4.78
C LEU A 19 8.98 -32.62 -3.55
N MET A 20 9.61 -32.10 -2.48
CA MET A 20 8.89 -31.59 -1.34
C MET A 20 8.11 -30.31 -1.67
N ALA A 21 8.66 -29.44 -2.51
CA ALA A 21 7.94 -28.28 -3.00
C ALA A 21 6.79 -28.62 -3.97
N MET A 22 6.87 -29.77 -4.68
CA MET A 22 5.78 -30.25 -5.54
C MET A 22 4.74 -31.09 -4.79
N VAL A 23 5.08 -31.68 -3.64
CA VAL A 23 4.10 -32.47 -2.85
C VAL A 23 3.21 -31.56 -2.01
N SER A 24 3.66 -30.33 -1.71
CA SER A 24 2.81 -29.32 -1.05
C SER A 24 1.78 -28.65 -1.98
N SER A 25 1.82 -28.92 -3.30
CA SER A 25 0.91 -28.31 -4.27
C SER A 25 -0.11 -29.29 -4.89
N ILE A 26 -0.17 -30.52 -4.43
CA ILE A 26 -1.23 -31.47 -4.80
C ILE A 26 -1.92 -31.95 -3.52
N ALA A 27 -2.44 -31.02 -2.75
CA ALA A 27 -3.56 -31.32 -1.89
C ALA A 27 -4.76 -31.47 -2.84
N THR A 28 -5.12 -32.69 -3.18
CA THR A 28 -6.44 -32.99 -3.73
C THR A 28 -7.44 -32.31 -2.81
N ALA A 29 -8.39 -31.60 -3.39
CA ALA A 29 -9.50 -30.98 -2.69
C ALA A 29 -10.27 -32.01 -1.84
N ALA A 30 -9.74 -32.33 -0.69
CA ALA A 30 -10.54 -32.77 0.43
C ALA A 30 -11.25 -31.49 0.89
N PHE A 31 -12.55 -31.54 1.03
CA PHE A 31 -13.34 -30.38 1.45
C PHE A 31 -12.73 -29.84 2.74
N ALA A 32 -12.25 -28.59 2.72
CA ALA A 32 -11.74 -27.94 3.89
C ALA A 32 -12.77 -27.97 5.01
N ASP A 33 -12.35 -28.29 6.23
CA ASP A 33 -13.25 -28.25 7.37
C ASP A 33 -13.78 -26.84 7.57
N THR A 34 -15.09 -26.71 7.77
CA THR A 34 -15.75 -25.41 7.87
C THR A 34 -16.16 -25.14 9.32
N TYR A 35 -15.66 -24.04 9.85
CA TYR A 35 -15.91 -23.58 11.21
C TYR A 35 -16.86 -22.39 11.22
N ASP A 36 -18.00 -22.56 11.91
CA ASP A 36 -19.09 -21.58 11.96
C ASP A 36 -18.90 -20.64 13.16
N LEU A 37 -18.45 -19.41 12.89
CA LEU A 37 -18.24 -18.38 13.91
C LEU A 37 -19.49 -18.07 14.76
N ASN A 38 -20.70 -18.35 14.27
CA ASN A 38 -21.88 -18.14 15.10
C ASN A 38 -21.94 -19.07 16.33
N LYS A 39 -21.07 -20.08 16.39
CA LYS A 39 -21.01 -21.04 17.51
C LYS A 39 -19.98 -20.65 18.58
N GLY A 40 -18.97 -19.87 18.22
CA GLY A 40 -17.89 -19.42 19.12
C GLY A 40 -16.67 -18.98 18.37
N SER A 41 -15.76 -18.29 19.06
CA SER A 41 -14.47 -17.84 18.53
C SER A 41 -13.62 -19.03 18.08
N VAL A 42 -12.82 -18.82 17.03
CA VAL A 42 -11.99 -19.87 16.42
C VAL A 42 -10.50 -19.53 16.59
N THR A 43 -9.74 -20.48 17.11
CA THR A 43 -8.28 -20.42 17.14
C THR A 43 -7.70 -21.46 16.21
N VAL A 44 -6.90 -21.02 15.24
CA VAL A 44 -6.17 -21.85 14.29
C VAL A 44 -4.70 -21.80 14.68
N LYS A 45 -4.10 -22.95 14.97
CA LYS A 45 -2.71 -23.02 15.41
C LYS A 45 -1.91 -24.02 14.62
N THR A 46 -0.88 -23.55 13.90
CA THR A 46 0.11 -24.44 13.28
C THR A 46 1.33 -24.54 14.18
N LYS A 47 1.62 -25.76 14.64
CA LYS A 47 2.73 -26.06 15.56
C LYS A 47 4.05 -26.27 14.82
N ASP A 48 5.17 -26.40 15.55
CA ASP A 48 6.51 -26.60 14.99
C ASP A 48 6.66 -27.85 14.10
N ASP A 49 5.76 -28.81 14.25
CA ASP A 49 5.70 -30.03 13.41
C ASP A 49 5.00 -29.81 12.06
N GLY A 50 4.50 -28.59 11.79
CA GLY A 50 3.79 -28.23 10.58
C GLY A 50 2.34 -28.69 10.54
N ILE A 51 1.82 -29.20 11.66
CA ILE A 51 0.43 -29.65 11.75
C ILE A 51 -0.46 -28.50 12.26
N THR A 52 -1.57 -28.29 11.57
CA THR A 52 -2.57 -27.28 11.94
C THR A 52 -3.63 -27.90 12.86
N TYR A 53 -3.95 -27.20 13.92
CA TYR A 53 -4.96 -27.57 14.90
C TYR A 53 -5.98 -26.43 15.03
N VAL A 54 -7.24 -26.81 15.21
CA VAL A 54 -8.33 -25.86 15.40
C VAL A 54 -9.03 -26.11 16.74
N THR A 55 -9.27 -25.01 17.44
CA THR A 55 -10.10 -24.99 18.64
C THR A 55 -11.23 -23.98 18.42
N GLN A 56 -12.45 -24.39 18.73
CA GLN A 56 -13.60 -23.50 18.67
C GLN A 56 -14.32 -23.44 20.01
N GLU A 57 -14.45 -22.25 20.55
CA GLU A 57 -15.14 -22.03 21.82
C GLU A 57 -16.61 -22.49 21.76
N ASN A 58 -17.15 -22.87 22.92
CA ASN A 58 -18.53 -23.33 23.08
C ASN A 58 -18.92 -24.53 22.22
N THR A 59 -17.94 -25.28 21.72
CA THR A 59 -18.13 -26.51 20.94
C THR A 59 -17.25 -27.65 21.49
N ASP A 60 -17.42 -28.84 20.93
CA ASP A 60 -16.55 -30.00 21.27
C ASP A 60 -15.23 -29.97 20.43
N ILE A 61 -15.00 -28.96 19.61
CA ILE A 61 -13.80 -28.83 18.80
C ILE A 61 -12.68 -28.25 19.68
N ASN A 62 -11.77 -29.11 20.05
CA ASN A 62 -10.63 -28.75 20.90
C ASN A 62 -9.37 -29.44 20.42
N ASP A 63 -8.40 -28.63 19.94
CA ASP A 63 -7.12 -29.12 19.40
C ASP A 63 -7.34 -30.17 18.28
N HIS A 64 -8.36 -29.93 17.44
CA HIS A 64 -8.72 -30.77 16.30
C HIS A 64 -7.70 -30.61 15.21
N GLN A 65 -7.04 -31.69 14.81
CA GLN A 65 -6.08 -31.66 13.71
C GLN A 65 -6.82 -31.49 12.39
N ASP A 66 -6.44 -30.47 11.61
CA ASP A 66 -6.98 -30.17 10.32
C ASP A 66 -5.93 -30.44 9.23
N ASP A 67 -6.17 -31.44 8.40
CA ASP A 67 -5.27 -31.87 7.32
C ASP A 67 -5.75 -31.36 5.94
N THR A 68 -6.85 -30.62 5.88
CA THR A 68 -7.57 -30.32 4.63
C THR A 68 -7.63 -28.83 4.29
N GLY A 69 -7.21 -27.99 5.22
CA GLY A 69 -7.34 -26.54 5.16
C GLY A 69 -8.53 -26.02 5.96
N VAL A 70 -8.39 -24.84 6.52
CA VAL A 70 -9.35 -24.22 7.42
C VAL A 70 -10.20 -23.22 6.68
N THR A 71 -11.51 -23.45 6.63
CA THR A 71 -12.49 -22.48 6.17
C THR A 71 -13.31 -21.95 7.34
N ILE A 72 -13.34 -20.63 7.53
CA ILE A 72 -14.10 -19.97 8.58
C ILE A 72 -15.22 -19.14 7.95
N THR A 73 -16.42 -19.26 8.49
CA THR A 73 -17.59 -18.54 7.99
C THR A 73 -18.51 -18.10 9.13
N SER A 74 -19.22 -17.00 8.93
CA SER A 74 -20.41 -16.66 9.73
C SER A 74 -21.69 -16.73 8.89
N TYR A 75 -21.57 -17.18 7.63
CA TYR A 75 -22.66 -17.17 6.65
C TYR A 75 -23.25 -15.76 6.46
N GLY A 76 -22.39 -14.73 6.48
CA GLY A 76 -22.78 -13.32 6.39
C GLY A 76 -23.54 -12.78 7.59
N LYS A 77 -23.65 -13.55 8.69
CA LYS A 77 -24.30 -13.07 9.92
C LYS A 77 -23.28 -12.37 10.80
N GLN A 78 -23.66 -11.21 11.33
CA GLN A 78 -22.86 -10.48 12.29
C GLN A 78 -22.64 -11.31 13.56
N THR A 79 -21.41 -11.35 14.03
CA THR A 79 -21.00 -11.99 15.29
C THR A 79 -19.91 -11.18 15.98
N GLU A 80 -19.80 -11.32 17.28
CA GLU A 80 -18.69 -10.77 18.09
C GLU A 80 -17.56 -11.79 18.30
N ASN A 81 -17.78 -13.04 17.87
CA ASN A 81 -16.76 -14.06 17.95
C ASN A 81 -15.59 -13.76 17.03
N THR A 82 -14.39 -14.03 17.52
CA THR A 82 -13.13 -13.63 16.90
C THR A 82 -12.37 -14.80 16.28
N ILE A 83 -11.37 -14.47 15.47
CA ILE A 83 -10.44 -15.44 14.87
C ILE A 83 -9.04 -15.14 15.38
N THR A 84 -8.34 -16.15 15.91
CA THR A 84 -6.90 -16.07 16.20
C THR A 84 -6.16 -17.09 15.34
N VAL A 85 -5.13 -16.64 14.62
CA VAL A 85 -4.21 -17.51 13.88
C VAL A 85 -2.85 -17.41 14.53
N ASP A 86 -2.32 -18.54 15.01
CA ASP A 86 -1.02 -18.64 15.70
C ASP A 86 -0.11 -19.61 14.94
N THR A 87 0.83 -19.07 14.19
CA THR A 87 1.71 -19.85 13.32
C THR A 87 3.11 -19.94 13.89
N ALA A 88 3.58 -21.16 14.11
CA ALA A 88 4.94 -21.40 14.59
C ALA A 88 5.97 -20.97 13.54
N LYS A 89 7.17 -20.64 14.03
CA LYS A 89 8.27 -20.20 13.18
C LYS A 89 8.58 -21.21 12.06
N ASP A 90 8.90 -20.69 10.88
CA ASP A 90 9.20 -21.46 9.67
C ASP A 90 8.03 -22.35 9.18
N GLN A 91 6.81 -22.11 9.68
CA GLN A 91 5.58 -22.76 9.25
C GLN A 91 4.67 -21.78 8.52
N THR A 92 3.65 -22.31 7.84
CA THR A 92 2.62 -21.52 7.15
C THR A 92 1.24 -22.04 7.55
N THR A 93 0.33 -21.12 7.87
CA THR A 93 -1.08 -21.42 8.13
C THR A 93 -1.93 -20.82 6.99
N ASP A 94 -2.71 -21.67 6.34
CA ASP A 94 -3.68 -21.25 5.33
C ASP A 94 -5.09 -21.23 5.92
N VAL A 95 -5.77 -20.07 5.83
CA VAL A 95 -7.15 -19.87 6.32
C VAL A 95 -7.96 -19.21 5.22
N THR A 96 -9.12 -19.78 4.91
CA THR A 96 -10.12 -19.17 4.03
C THR A 96 -11.17 -18.45 4.87
N LEU A 97 -11.38 -17.18 4.60
CA LEU A 97 -12.51 -16.40 5.10
C LEU A 97 -13.64 -16.47 4.07
N LYS A 98 -14.78 -17.00 4.47
CA LYS A 98 -15.93 -17.17 3.57
C LYS A 98 -17.21 -16.56 4.15
N ASP A 99 -17.66 -15.45 3.56
CA ASP A 99 -18.84 -14.73 4.05
C ASP A 99 -18.77 -14.49 5.58
N VAL A 100 -17.62 -13.98 6.04
CA VAL A 100 -17.38 -13.67 7.45
C VAL A 100 -17.90 -12.27 7.76
N HIS A 101 -18.64 -12.12 8.87
CA HIS A 101 -19.05 -10.83 9.38
C HIS A 101 -18.76 -10.75 10.88
N ILE A 102 -17.64 -10.15 11.24
CA ILE A 102 -17.25 -9.90 12.63
C ILE A 102 -17.37 -8.41 12.92
N GLU A 103 -18.04 -8.09 14.02
CA GLU A 103 -18.11 -6.73 14.58
C GLU A 103 -18.02 -6.84 16.09
N THR A 104 -16.85 -6.55 16.66
CA THR A 104 -16.62 -6.65 18.09
C THR A 104 -17.21 -5.49 18.85
N GLU A 105 -17.62 -5.72 20.09
CA GLU A 105 -18.14 -4.63 20.95
C GLU A 105 -17.08 -3.57 21.24
N GLY A 106 -17.55 -2.34 21.37
CA GLY A 106 -16.69 -1.19 21.72
C GLY A 106 -16.15 -1.28 23.15
N SER A 107 -14.84 -1.21 23.28
CA SER A 107 -14.16 -1.12 24.58
C SER A 107 -13.26 0.14 24.63
N TRP A 108 -13.41 0.91 25.72
CA TRP A 108 -12.54 2.06 26.03
C TRP A 108 -11.47 1.74 27.05
N ASN A 109 -11.48 0.52 27.61
CA ASN A 109 -10.69 0.13 28.76
C ASN A 109 -9.62 -0.91 28.47
N ASN A 110 -9.27 -1.12 27.19
CA ASN A 110 -8.25 -2.10 26.78
C ASN A 110 -8.55 -3.53 27.27
N THR A 111 -9.80 -3.94 27.20
CA THR A 111 -10.26 -5.28 27.59
C THR A 111 -10.84 -6.06 26.41
N GLY A 112 -10.83 -5.47 25.22
CA GLY A 112 -11.30 -6.06 23.97
C GLY A 112 -10.25 -6.95 23.31
N SER A 113 -10.56 -7.42 22.13
CA SER A 113 -9.69 -8.21 21.28
C SER A 113 -9.85 -7.78 19.84
N ALA A 114 -8.81 -7.96 19.04
CA ALA A 114 -8.93 -7.81 17.60
C ALA A 114 -9.95 -8.81 17.04
N PRO A 115 -10.81 -8.41 16.10
CA PRO A 115 -11.69 -9.34 15.38
C PRO A 115 -10.93 -10.50 14.74
N ILE A 116 -9.81 -10.21 14.09
CA ILE A 116 -8.85 -11.21 13.58
C ILE A 116 -7.47 -10.87 14.11
N GLU A 117 -6.85 -11.79 14.82
CA GLU A 117 -5.51 -11.62 15.39
C GLU A 117 -4.53 -12.63 14.78
N ILE A 118 -3.43 -12.12 14.21
CA ILE A 118 -2.36 -12.89 13.59
C ILE A 118 -1.16 -12.91 14.53
N LYS A 119 -0.80 -14.07 15.00
CA LYS A 119 0.26 -14.33 15.99
C LYS A 119 1.32 -15.31 15.50
N GLY A 120 2.37 -15.39 16.27
CA GLY A 120 3.48 -16.30 16.03
C GLY A 120 4.50 -15.72 15.02
N ASP A 121 5.57 -16.49 14.82
CA ASP A 121 6.71 -16.09 14.00
C ASP A 121 6.66 -16.66 12.57
N GLY A 122 5.63 -17.45 12.25
CA GLY A 122 5.43 -18.06 10.93
C GLY A 122 4.50 -17.27 10.03
N ASP A 123 4.32 -17.76 8.80
CA ASP A 123 3.54 -17.10 7.78
C ASP A 123 2.04 -17.46 7.89
N THR A 124 1.18 -16.50 7.61
CA THR A 124 -0.27 -16.70 7.54
C THR A 124 -0.79 -16.23 6.19
N ASN A 125 -1.52 -17.10 5.50
CA ASN A 125 -2.25 -16.75 4.30
C ASN A 125 -3.76 -16.69 4.60
N LEU A 126 -4.38 -15.54 4.31
CA LEU A 126 -5.82 -15.37 4.33
C LEU A 126 -6.34 -15.37 2.89
N GLU A 127 -7.03 -16.41 2.52
CA GLU A 127 -7.77 -16.50 1.26
C GLU A 127 -9.14 -15.87 1.42
N LEU A 128 -9.53 -15.00 0.50
CA LEU A 128 -10.82 -14.33 0.51
C LEU A 128 -11.84 -15.07 -0.37
N ASN A 129 -13.00 -15.35 0.17
CA ASN A 129 -14.10 -15.94 -0.58
C ASN A 129 -15.43 -15.26 -0.16
N GLY A 130 -16.21 -14.82 -1.14
CA GLY A 130 -17.42 -14.04 -0.90
C GLY A 130 -17.15 -12.67 -0.25
N ASP A 131 -18.14 -12.19 0.49
CA ASP A 131 -18.11 -10.86 1.11
C ASP A 131 -17.74 -10.97 2.60
N ASN A 132 -16.55 -10.47 2.95
CA ASN A 132 -16.04 -10.51 4.32
C ASN A 132 -16.02 -9.12 4.94
N THR A 133 -16.59 -8.98 6.12
CA THR A 133 -16.64 -7.75 6.91
C THR A 133 -16.01 -7.98 8.28
N VAL A 134 -15.02 -7.20 8.63
CA VAL A 134 -14.25 -7.32 9.88
C VAL A 134 -14.10 -5.93 10.50
N LEU A 135 -14.85 -5.64 11.55
CA LEU A 135 -14.89 -4.34 12.20
C LEU A 135 -14.46 -4.47 13.67
N SER A 136 -13.45 -3.70 14.05
CA SER A 136 -13.08 -3.55 15.45
C SER A 136 -13.94 -2.49 16.11
N GLY A 137 -14.57 -2.82 17.21
CA GLY A 137 -15.18 -1.84 18.12
C GLY A 137 -14.24 -1.42 19.24
N ASP A 138 -13.11 -2.12 19.42
CA ASP A 138 -12.13 -1.80 20.45
C ASP A 138 -11.17 -0.69 19.98
N ARG A 139 -10.96 0.31 20.86
CA ARG A 139 -10.12 1.46 20.57
C ARG A 139 -8.67 1.07 20.29
N TYR A 140 -8.19 0.01 20.90
CA TYR A 140 -6.76 -0.33 20.95
C TYR A 140 -6.34 -1.38 19.93
N HIS A 141 -7.29 -2.00 19.24
CA HIS A 141 -7.05 -3.12 18.35
C HIS A 141 -7.40 -2.79 16.88
N ALA A 142 -6.58 -3.30 15.97
CA ALA A 142 -6.89 -3.30 14.55
C ALA A 142 -8.04 -4.28 14.22
N ALA A 143 -8.68 -4.13 13.06
CA ALA A 143 -9.67 -5.10 12.61
C ALA A 143 -9.02 -6.43 12.23
N ILE A 144 -7.94 -6.40 11.45
CA ILE A 144 -7.03 -7.52 11.25
C ILE A 144 -5.70 -7.11 11.86
N GLU A 145 -5.40 -7.63 13.05
CA GLU A 145 -4.23 -7.22 13.80
C GLU A 145 -3.04 -8.15 13.56
N LYS A 146 -1.98 -7.56 13.04
CA LYS A 146 -0.65 -8.15 13.00
C LYS A 146 0.32 -7.18 13.65
N ALA A 147 0.33 -7.18 14.96
CA ALA A 147 1.26 -6.39 15.74
C ALA A 147 2.63 -7.06 15.75
N ASP A 148 3.60 -6.46 15.06
CA ASP A 148 4.92 -7.08 14.93
C ASP A 148 6.01 -6.04 14.67
N LYS A 149 6.71 -5.71 15.72
CA LYS A 149 7.88 -4.83 15.71
C LYS A 149 9.15 -5.48 15.15
N ASN A 150 9.24 -6.81 15.21
CA ASN A 150 10.49 -7.53 14.99
C ASN A 150 10.62 -8.13 13.58
N GLY A 151 9.58 -8.04 12.75
CA GLY A 151 9.59 -8.53 11.37
C GLY A 151 9.45 -10.05 11.26
N HIS A 152 8.69 -10.68 12.13
CA HIS A 152 8.43 -12.11 12.10
C HIS A 152 7.24 -12.44 11.22
N GLY A 153 7.31 -13.55 10.50
CA GLY A 153 6.23 -14.05 9.67
C GLY A 153 5.62 -13.04 8.68
N THR A 154 4.90 -13.51 7.71
CA THR A 154 4.19 -12.70 6.72
C THR A 154 2.69 -12.91 6.83
N LEU A 155 1.91 -11.85 6.86
CA LEU A 155 0.48 -11.92 6.55
C LEU A 155 0.30 -11.70 5.05
N THR A 156 -0.22 -12.71 4.35
CA THR A 156 -0.60 -12.59 2.95
C THR A 156 -2.11 -12.67 2.81
N ILE A 157 -2.72 -11.61 2.27
CA ILE A 157 -4.14 -11.59 1.89
C ILE A 157 -4.21 -11.80 0.39
N LYS A 158 -5.01 -12.76 -0.04
CA LYS A 158 -5.07 -13.19 -1.44
C LYS A 158 -6.47 -13.67 -1.84
N ASP A 159 -6.66 -13.84 -3.13
CA ASP A 159 -7.89 -14.32 -3.75
C ASP A 159 -7.49 -15.19 -4.94
N ASP A 160 -6.83 -16.32 -4.61
CA ASP A 160 -6.23 -17.24 -5.59
C ASP A 160 -7.12 -18.42 -5.95
N LEU A 161 -8.15 -18.69 -5.14
CA LEU A 161 -9.04 -19.84 -5.33
C LEU A 161 -10.40 -19.41 -5.88
N ASN A 162 -11.02 -20.28 -6.65
CA ASN A 162 -12.42 -20.12 -7.03
C ASN A 162 -13.34 -20.26 -5.81
N ASP A 163 -14.57 -19.76 -5.89
CA ASP A 163 -15.49 -19.65 -4.76
C ASP A 163 -15.88 -20.99 -4.12
N ASP A 164 -15.67 -22.08 -4.82
CA ASP A 164 -15.83 -23.43 -4.27
C ASP A 164 -14.61 -23.89 -3.45
N ASN A 165 -13.55 -23.08 -3.36
CA ASN A 165 -12.26 -23.36 -2.73
C ASN A 165 -11.57 -24.64 -3.24
N SER A 166 -11.98 -25.16 -4.38
CA SER A 166 -11.53 -26.46 -4.87
C SER A 166 -10.43 -26.37 -5.92
N THR A 167 -10.39 -25.25 -6.63
CA THR A 167 -9.45 -25.05 -7.74
C THR A 167 -8.87 -23.66 -7.73
N PRO A 168 -7.58 -23.51 -8.07
CA PRO A 168 -6.99 -22.20 -8.29
C PRO A 168 -7.70 -21.47 -9.43
N LYS A 169 -7.79 -20.14 -9.31
CA LYS A 169 -8.22 -19.29 -10.41
C LYS A 169 -7.28 -19.40 -11.60
N ASP A 170 -7.79 -19.13 -12.78
CA ASP A 170 -6.96 -18.95 -13.96
C ASP A 170 -5.93 -17.87 -13.72
N LYS A 171 -4.82 -17.92 -14.45
CA LYS A 171 -3.77 -16.91 -14.34
C LYS A 171 -3.79 -15.98 -15.55
N ASP A 172 -3.56 -14.69 -15.28
CA ASP A 172 -3.35 -13.70 -16.33
C ASP A 172 -1.97 -13.87 -17.02
N GLU A 173 -1.68 -13.02 -17.99
CA GLU A 173 -0.42 -13.03 -18.73
C GLU A 173 0.82 -12.77 -17.84
N ASN A 174 0.63 -12.19 -16.65
CA ASN A 174 1.68 -11.91 -15.67
C ASN A 174 1.79 -13.00 -14.59
N GLY A 175 0.90 -14.01 -14.65
CA GLY A 175 0.89 -15.14 -13.72
C GLY A 175 0.12 -14.89 -12.42
N ASN A 176 -0.63 -13.77 -12.31
CA ASN A 176 -1.50 -13.49 -11.17
C ASN A 176 -2.85 -14.16 -11.34
N ALA A 177 -3.50 -14.49 -10.24
CA ALA A 177 -4.85 -15.03 -10.26
C ALA A 177 -5.85 -14.06 -10.92
N ALA A 178 -6.68 -14.55 -11.80
CA ALA A 178 -7.65 -13.76 -12.56
C ALA A 178 -8.91 -14.59 -12.88
N GLY A 179 -10.03 -13.90 -12.98
CA GLY A 179 -11.33 -14.55 -13.27
C GLY A 179 -12.01 -15.09 -12.00
N GLY A 180 -13.20 -15.66 -12.18
CA GLY A 180 -14.07 -16.06 -11.07
C GLY A 180 -14.71 -14.86 -10.36
N ASP A 181 -15.46 -15.13 -9.30
CA ASP A 181 -15.98 -14.07 -8.42
C ASP A 181 -14.84 -13.54 -7.55
N THR A 182 -14.82 -12.23 -7.32
CA THR A 182 -13.76 -11.58 -6.54
C THR A 182 -14.10 -11.63 -5.06
N GLY A 183 -13.21 -12.23 -4.27
CA GLY A 183 -13.31 -12.19 -2.81
C GLY A 183 -13.14 -10.78 -2.28
N LYS A 184 -14.02 -10.37 -1.35
CA LYS A 184 -14.04 -9.02 -0.80
C LYS A 184 -13.70 -9.00 0.68
N LEU A 185 -13.06 -7.91 1.10
CA LEU A 185 -12.76 -7.65 2.50
C LEU A 185 -13.01 -6.19 2.84
N LEU A 186 -13.89 -5.97 3.81
CA LEU A 186 -14.07 -4.71 4.50
C LEU A 186 -13.42 -4.83 5.87
N ALA A 187 -12.31 -4.13 6.12
CA ALA A 187 -11.62 -4.10 7.40
C ALA A 187 -11.62 -2.69 7.98
N GLY A 188 -12.25 -2.50 9.14
CA GLY A 188 -12.35 -1.21 9.81
C GLY A 188 -11.80 -1.24 11.23
N GLY A 189 -10.74 -0.45 11.50
CA GLY A 189 -10.26 -0.16 12.83
C GLY A 189 -11.17 0.83 13.57
N TYR A 190 -11.02 0.91 14.88
CA TYR A 190 -11.67 1.89 15.71
C TYR A 190 -10.63 2.59 16.60
N GLY A 191 -10.81 3.88 16.85
CA GLY A 191 -9.87 4.66 17.66
C GLY A 191 -8.45 4.69 17.12
N ASP A 192 -7.55 4.04 17.83
CA ASP A 192 -6.10 4.01 17.55
C ASP A 192 -5.67 2.91 16.58
N GLY A 193 -6.54 1.91 16.33
CA GLY A 193 -6.19 0.72 15.56
C GLY A 193 -6.22 0.94 14.04
N ALA A 194 -5.36 0.24 13.31
CA ALA A 194 -5.41 0.17 11.85
C ALA A 194 -6.62 -0.64 11.36
N GLY A 195 -6.98 -0.47 10.08
CA GLY A 195 -7.89 -1.42 9.43
C GLY A 195 -7.22 -2.79 9.31
N ILE A 196 -6.01 -2.83 8.75
CA ILE A 196 -5.17 -4.03 8.64
C ILE A 196 -3.77 -3.66 9.13
N GLY A 197 -3.30 -4.26 10.22
CA GLY A 197 -1.96 -4.01 10.73
C GLY A 197 -1.85 -3.84 12.22
N GLY A 198 -1.32 -2.70 12.69
CA GLY A 198 -1.05 -2.44 14.10
C GLY A 198 -2.27 -1.95 14.89
N GLY A 199 -2.27 -2.25 16.17
CA GLY A 199 -3.20 -1.71 17.15
C GLY A 199 -2.69 -0.40 17.76
N SER A 200 -2.90 -0.20 19.06
CA SER A 200 -2.46 1.02 19.77
C SER A 200 -1.06 0.89 20.36
N SER A 201 -0.31 2.00 20.35
CA SER A 201 0.97 2.10 21.07
C SER A 201 0.83 1.94 22.59
N SER A 202 -0.36 2.15 23.13
CA SER A 202 -0.61 1.94 24.57
C SER A 202 -0.41 0.50 25.02
N ASN A 203 -0.39 -0.46 24.08
CA ASN A 203 -0.25 -1.90 24.34
C ASN A 203 0.98 -2.50 23.67
N ASP A 204 1.90 -1.70 23.16
CA ASP A 204 3.03 -2.12 22.31
C ASP A 204 2.59 -2.86 21.02
N LEU A 205 1.37 -2.60 20.52
CA LEU A 205 0.76 -3.23 19.35
C LEU A 205 0.78 -2.36 18.09
N ALA A 206 1.32 -1.14 18.18
CA ALA A 206 1.21 -0.15 17.10
C ALA A 206 2.01 -0.48 15.84
N ASP A 207 3.20 -1.05 16.01
CA ASP A 207 4.08 -1.38 14.90
C ASP A 207 3.58 -2.62 14.15
N THR A 208 3.71 -2.61 12.83
CA THR A 208 3.44 -3.78 11.98
C THR A 208 4.50 -3.99 10.93
N SER A 209 4.59 -5.21 10.43
CA SER A 209 5.51 -5.54 9.34
C SER A 209 5.02 -6.71 8.51
N ASN A 210 5.62 -6.87 7.32
CA ASN A 210 5.43 -8.03 6.45
C ASN A 210 3.94 -8.31 6.13
N ILE A 211 3.21 -7.30 5.65
CA ILE A 211 1.85 -7.47 5.14
C ILE A 211 1.92 -7.44 3.61
N THR A 212 1.41 -8.47 2.97
CA THR A 212 1.32 -8.57 1.52
C THR A 212 -0.13 -8.77 1.09
N ILE A 213 -0.61 -7.94 0.18
CA ILE A 213 -1.93 -8.07 -0.45
C ILE A 213 -1.72 -8.39 -1.93
N LYS A 214 -2.20 -9.56 -2.38
CA LYS A 214 -1.97 -10.08 -3.73
C LYS A 214 -3.21 -10.09 -4.62
N GLY A 215 -4.39 -10.09 -4.04
CA GLY A 215 -5.65 -10.19 -4.78
C GLY A 215 -6.83 -9.78 -3.92
N GLY A 216 -8.02 -9.84 -4.49
CA GLY A 216 -9.27 -9.46 -3.86
C GLY A 216 -9.57 -7.97 -3.97
N GLU A 217 -10.80 -7.62 -3.59
CA GLU A 217 -11.27 -6.24 -3.43
C GLU A 217 -11.24 -5.88 -1.94
N ILE A 218 -10.27 -5.08 -1.54
CA ILE A 218 -10.02 -4.76 -0.14
C ILE A 218 -10.38 -3.31 0.13
N THR A 219 -11.25 -3.08 1.11
CA THR A 219 -11.48 -1.78 1.70
C THR A 219 -10.97 -1.78 3.14
N ALA A 220 -9.93 -0.98 3.41
CA ALA A 220 -9.31 -0.90 4.73
C ALA A 220 -9.39 0.53 5.27
N ARG A 221 -9.91 0.68 6.48
CA ARG A 221 -10.04 1.96 7.16
C ARG A 221 -9.38 1.92 8.52
N GLY A 222 -8.51 2.88 8.79
CA GLY A 222 -7.99 3.16 10.12
C GLY A 222 -9.06 3.74 11.04
N GLY A 223 -8.84 3.61 12.33
CA GLY A 223 -9.69 4.23 13.32
C GLY A 223 -9.63 5.76 13.24
N TYR A 224 -10.57 6.42 13.90
CA TYR A 224 -10.78 7.88 13.81
C TYR A 224 -9.69 8.73 14.51
N GLU A 225 -8.71 8.13 15.16
CA GLU A 225 -7.53 8.84 15.66
C GLU A 225 -6.37 8.71 14.63
N ASP A 226 -5.29 8.03 14.96
CA ASP A 226 -4.09 8.00 14.13
C ASP A 226 -3.77 6.60 13.55
N GLY A 227 -4.74 5.67 13.51
CA GLY A 227 -4.57 4.36 12.86
C GLY A 227 -4.53 4.47 11.34
N ALA A 228 -3.63 3.72 10.69
CA ALA A 228 -3.59 3.65 9.24
C ALA A 228 -4.71 2.78 8.67
N GLY A 229 -5.11 3.01 7.42
CA GLY A 229 -5.96 2.06 6.71
C GLY A 229 -5.29 0.70 6.61
N ILE A 230 -4.07 0.65 6.07
CA ILE A 230 -3.20 -0.51 6.02
C ILE A 230 -1.83 -0.11 6.56
N GLY A 231 -1.41 -0.70 7.69
CA GLY A 231 -0.12 -0.42 8.27
C GLY A 231 -0.13 -0.21 9.78
N GLY A 232 0.61 0.77 10.29
CA GLY A 232 0.74 1.00 11.74
C GLY A 232 -0.52 1.56 12.38
N GLY A 233 -0.74 1.23 13.63
CA GLY A 233 -1.70 1.94 14.47
C GLY A 233 -1.13 3.26 14.98
N THR A 234 -1.83 3.90 15.92
CA THR A 234 -1.37 5.18 16.51
C THR A 234 0.06 5.09 17.02
N ASN A 235 0.92 5.97 16.54
CA ASN A 235 2.37 6.02 16.77
C ASN A 235 3.15 4.77 16.28
N GLY A 236 2.57 3.94 15.43
CA GLY A 236 3.22 2.74 14.89
C GLY A 236 3.90 2.97 13.54
N GLU A 237 5.00 2.26 13.34
CA GLU A 237 5.67 2.13 12.06
C GLU A 237 5.07 0.99 11.23
N ALA A 238 5.19 1.08 9.90
CA ALA A 238 4.77 0.03 8.98
C ALA A 238 5.95 -0.39 8.09
N LYS A 239 6.48 -1.58 8.28
CA LYS A 239 7.62 -2.08 7.51
C LYS A 239 7.20 -3.16 6.53
N ASN A 240 7.78 -3.12 5.33
CA ASN A 240 7.55 -4.13 4.29
C ASN A 240 6.06 -4.38 4.01
N ILE A 241 5.31 -3.30 3.77
CA ILE A 241 3.92 -3.39 3.31
C ILE A 241 3.93 -3.50 1.79
N ARG A 242 3.36 -4.56 1.24
CA ARG A 242 3.35 -4.84 -0.19
C ARG A 242 1.93 -4.99 -0.71
N ILE A 243 1.62 -4.30 -1.80
CA ILE A 243 0.39 -4.49 -2.56
C ILE A 243 0.81 -4.86 -3.98
N GLU A 244 0.44 -6.05 -4.42
CA GLU A 244 0.93 -6.61 -5.67
C GLU A 244 -0.13 -7.50 -6.35
N GLY A 245 0.22 -8.15 -7.44
CA GLY A 245 -0.70 -9.01 -8.18
C GLY A 245 -1.80 -8.22 -8.85
N ASN A 246 -3.02 -8.69 -8.74
CA ASN A 246 -4.23 -8.04 -9.24
C ASN A 246 -5.10 -7.47 -8.09
N ALA A 247 -4.49 -7.12 -6.97
CA ALA A 247 -5.21 -6.57 -5.82
C ALA A 247 -5.87 -5.23 -6.16
N HIS A 248 -7.12 -5.08 -5.73
CA HIS A 248 -7.88 -3.84 -5.73
C HIS A 248 -7.99 -3.35 -4.29
N VAL A 249 -7.35 -2.23 -3.97
CA VAL A 249 -7.25 -1.75 -2.59
C VAL A 249 -7.75 -0.33 -2.48
N THR A 250 -8.72 -0.12 -1.62
CA THR A 250 -9.14 1.18 -1.12
C THR A 250 -8.71 1.30 0.33
N ALA A 251 -7.84 2.28 0.64
CA ALA A 251 -7.30 2.44 1.98
C ALA A 251 -7.45 3.86 2.48
N SER A 252 -7.97 4.05 3.69
CA SER A 252 -8.16 5.37 4.27
C SER A 252 -7.68 5.44 5.72
N GLY A 253 -6.94 6.52 6.03
CA GLY A 253 -6.63 6.92 7.40
C GLY A 253 -7.32 8.24 7.75
N ASP A 254 -7.58 8.46 9.04
CA ASP A 254 -7.94 9.79 9.55
C ASP A 254 -6.66 10.54 9.93
N GLY A 255 -6.06 10.29 11.06
CA GLY A 255 -4.77 10.80 11.48
C GLY A 255 -3.59 9.98 10.96
N GLY A 256 -3.75 8.66 10.82
CA GLY A 256 -2.79 7.76 10.19
C GLY A 256 -2.76 7.89 8.67
N ALA A 257 -1.81 7.20 8.05
CA ALA A 257 -1.76 7.11 6.59
C ALA A 257 -2.92 6.28 6.04
N GLY A 258 -3.31 6.49 4.78
CA GLY A 258 -4.12 5.51 4.07
C GLY A 258 -3.37 4.18 4.00
N ILE A 259 -2.14 4.19 3.50
CA ILE A 259 -1.21 3.05 3.47
C ILE A 259 0.13 3.51 4.02
N GLY A 260 0.58 2.91 5.13
CA GLY A 260 1.81 3.30 5.81
C GLY A 260 1.65 3.27 7.32
N GLY A 261 2.21 4.23 8.03
CA GLY A 261 2.17 4.22 9.49
C GLY A 261 1.19 5.21 10.12
N GLY A 262 0.98 5.05 11.42
CA GLY A 262 0.48 6.11 12.28
C GLY A 262 1.53 7.21 12.49
N THR A 263 2.81 6.90 12.19
CA THR A 263 3.96 7.83 12.26
C THR A 263 4.87 7.67 11.05
N GLY A 264 6.09 8.22 11.08
CA GLY A 264 7.14 7.99 10.09
C GLY A 264 7.85 6.65 10.27
N GLY A 265 8.79 6.36 9.35
CA GLY A 265 9.58 5.14 9.39
C GLY A 265 8.95 3.97 8.63
N ASN A 266 8.33 4.25 7.51
CA ASN A 266 7.52 3.30 6.76
C ASN A 266 8.23 2.73 5.53
N ASP A 267 7.86 1.52 5.13
CA ASP A 267 8.30 0.89 3.88
C ASP A 267 7.09 0.31 3.15
N VAL A 268 6.74 0.94 2.02
CA VAL A 268 5.56 0.61 1.21
C VAL A 268 5.97 0.32 -0.22
N THR A 269 5.57 -0.81 -0.74
CA THR A 269 5.75 -1.19 -2.15
C THR A 269 4.40 -1.51 -2.80
N ILE A 270 4.10 -0.85 -3.91
CA ILE A 270 2.93 -1.12 -4.74
C ILE A 270 3.43 -1.52 -6.13
N THR A 271 3.05 -2.70 -6.60
CA THR A 271 3.59 -3.23 -7.87
C THR A 271 2.61 -4.22 -8.55
N GLY A 272 3.05 -4.86 -9.61
CA GLY A 272 2.20 -5.78 -10.38
C GLY A 272 1.14 -5.03 -11.18
N ASN A 273 -0.08 -5.53 -11.18
CA ASN A 273 -1.25 -4.89 -11.77
C ASN A 273 -2.18 -4.29 -10.69
N ALA A 274 -1.65 -4.03 -9.50
CA ALA A 274 -2.44 -3.53 -8.39
C ALA A 274 -3.14 -2.21 -8.73
N VAL A 275 -4.39 -2.09 -8.31
CA VAL A 275 -5.16 -0.84 -8.36
C VAL A 275 -5.35 -0.36 -6.94
N VAL A 276 -4.90 0.86 -6.66
CA VAL A 276 -4.87 1.40 -5.29
C VAL A 276 -5.48 2.79 -5.25
N ASP A 277 -6.51 2.95 -4.43
CA ASP A 277 -7.08 4.22 -4.04
C ASP A 277 -6.73 4.47 -2.56
N ALA A 278 -5.87 5.44 -2.31
CA ALA A 278 -5.39 5.76 -0.96
C ALA A 278 -5.80 7.18 -0.57
N TYR A 279 -6.22 7.33 0.68
CA TYR A 279 -6.72 8.59 1.19
C TYR A 279 -6.28 8.81 2.64
N SER A 280 -6.02 10.07 3.01
CA SER A 280 -5.88 10.43 4.42
C SER A 280 -6.34 11.86 4.70
N GLU A 281 -6.97 12.05 5.85
CA GLU A 281 -7.45 13.37 6.27
C GLU A 281 -6.33 14.23 6.90
N PHE A 282 -5.49 13.64 7.73
CA PHE A 282 -4.41 14.35 8.44
C PHE A 282 -3.02 13.69 8.29
N GLY A 283 -2.94 12.46 7.79
CA GLY A 283 -1.72 11.79 7.37
C GLY A 283 -1.50 11.88 5.85
N SER A 284 -0.44 11.29 5.33
CA SER A 284 -0.26 11.10 3.89
C SER A 284 -1.17 9.97 3.41
N ALA A 285 -1.71 10.07 2.20
CA ALA A 285 -2.49 8.94 1.67
C ALA A 285 -1.61 7.68 1.55
N ILE A 286 -0.35 7.83 1.08
CA ILE A 286 0.66 6.77 1.08
C ILE A 286 1.93 7.32 1.73
N GLY A 287 2.35 6.74 2.86
CA GLY A 287 3.56 7.14 3.57
C GLY A 287 3.38 7.36 5.06
N ASP A 288 3.65 8.57 5.54
CA ASP A 288 3.66 8.87 6.97
C ASP A 288 2.30 9.36 7.46
N GLY A 289 1.90 8.88 8.63
CA GLY A 289 0.75 9.39 9.32
C GLY A 289 1.02 10.76 9.97
N ARG A 290 0.12 11.16 10.84
CA ARG A 290 0.18 12.39 11.63
C ARG A 290 1.29 12.29 12.69
N PRO A 291 1.79 13.42 13.17
CA PRO A 291 3.17 13.58 13.63
C PRO A 291 3.46 12.98 15.00
N TRP A 292 4.69 12.75 15.25
CA TRP A 292 5.47 12.51 16.48
C TRP A 292 6.48 11.35 16.36
N GLY A 293 6.70 10.81 15.20
CA GLY A 293 7.71 9.79 14.96
C GLY A 293 8.72 10.20 13.89
N GLY A 294 9.97 9.83 14.07
CA GLY A 294 11.03 9.98 13.08
C GLY A 294 11.56 8.62 12.68
N GLY A 295 11.68 8.39 11.40
CA GLY A 295 12.28 7.19 10.82
C GLY A 295 12.40 7.39 9.31
N ASP A 296 13.22 6.59 8.65
CA ASP A 296 13.36 6.66 7.20
C ASP A 296 12.12 6.04 6.54
N THR A 297 11.48 6.77 5.62
CA THR A 297 10.33 6.30 4.87
C THR A 297 10.71 6.01 3.42
N THR A 298 10.36 4.84 2.94
CA THR A 298 10.58 4.39 1.57
C THR A 298 9.26 4.00 0.92
N ILE A 299 8.97 4.58 -0.25
CA ILE A 299 7.79 4.29 -1.04
C ILE A 299 8.22 3.91 -2.46
N THR A 300 7.82 2.74 -2.92
CA THR A 300 8.07 2.26 -4.28
C THR A 300 6.76 1.94 -4.99
N ILE A 301 6.54 2.54 -6.15
CA ILE A 301 5.41 2.25 -7.03
C ILE A 301 5.96 1.85 -8.39
N SER A 302 5.63 0.64 -8.84
CA SER A 302 6.22 0.08 -10.06
C SER A 302 5.28 -0.93 -10.75
N GLY A 303 5.80 -1.65 -11.74
CA GLY A 303 5.00 -2.59 -12.52
C GLY A 303 3.99 -1.87 -13.41
N ASN A 304 2.80 -2.40 -13.51
CA ASN A 304 1.64 -1.81 -14.17
C ASN A 304 0.65 -1.23 -13.14
N ALA A 305 1.11 -0.94 -11.92
CA ALA A 305 0.25 -0.46 -10.85
C ALA A 305 -0.45 0.85 -11.22
N THR A 306 -1.73 0.93 -10.91
CA THR A 306 -2.52 2.16 -11.00
C THR A 306 -2.80 2.67 -9.60
N VAL A 307 -2.33 3.88 -9.30
CA VAL A 307 -2.43 4.46 -7.96
C VAL A 307 -3.10 5.82 -8.04
N HIS A 308 -4.16 5.97 -7.28
CA HIS A 308 -4.75 7.25 -6.95
C HIS A 308 -4.53 7.52 -5.47
N ALA A 309 -3.90 8.65 -5.15
CA ALA A 309 -3.59 9.03 -3.77
C ALA A 309 -4.04 10.47 -3.50
N GLU A 310 -4.72 10.69 -2.39
CA GLU A 310 -5.21 12.01 -2.02
C GLU A 310 -4.97 12.31 -0.54
N GLY A 311 -4.22 13.38 -0.29
CA GLY A 311 -3.99 13.92 1.05
C GLY A 311 -4.84 15.17 1.31
N LYS A 312 -5.32 15.35 2.56
CA LYS A 312 -6.15 16.48 2.99
C LYS A 312 -5.47 17.25 4.14
N ASN A 313 -5.95 18.41 4.48
CA ASN A 313 -5.56 19.17 5.69
C ASN A 313 -4.05 19.40 5.89
N GLY A 314 -3.31 19.72 4.85
CA GLY A 314 -1.87 20.04 4.96
C GLY A 314 -0.95 18.83 4.74
N THR A 315 -1.44 17.77 4.10
CA THR A 315 -0.70 16.53 3.90
C THR A 315 -0.39 16.25 2.44
N THR A 316 0.62 15.45 2.20
CA THR A 316 0.95 14.95 0.86
C THR A 316 0.02 13.82 0.47
N ALA A 317 -0.17 13.61 -0.82
CA ALA A 317 -0.76 12.37 -1.28
C ALA A 317 0.23 11.21 -1.13
N ILE A 318 1.48 11.39 -1.58
CA ILE A 318 2.53 10.39 -1.49
C ILE A 318 3.77 11.01 -0.83
N GLY A 319 4.13 10.51 0.35
CA GLY A 319 5.31 10.99 1.05
C GLY A 319 5.12 11.23 2.54
N SER A 320 5.55 12.40 3.05
CA SER A 320 5.46 12.71 4.47
C SER A 320 4.48 13.84 4.76
N SER A 321 3.76 13.73 5.88
CA SER A 321 2.79 14.73 6.32
C SER A 321 3.48 15.97 6.91
N GLN A 322 2.72 17.07 7.08
CA GLN A 322 3.25 18.38 7.49
C GLN A 322 3.95 18.39 8.85
N ASN A 323 3.65 17.46 9.70
CA ASN A 323 4.09 17.45 11.09
C ASN A 323 4.90 16.21 11.48
N GLY A 324 5.29 15.35 10.56
CA GLY A 324 5.60 13.96 10.90
C GLY A 324 7.02 13.48 10.75
N HIS A 325 7.87 14.14 9.97
CA HIS A 325 9.07 13.43 9.53
C HIS A 325 10.39 14.08 9.97
N HIS A 326 11.25 13.26 10.60
CA HIS A 326 12.62 13.63 10.93
C HIS A 326 13.70 12.77 10.23
N GLY A 327 13.32 11.74 9.47
CA GLY A 327 14.23 10.84 8.75
C GLY A 327 14.38 11.18 7.25
N ASN A 328 14.92 10.26 6.48
CA ASN A 328 15.01 10.39 5.03
C ASN A 328 13.75 9.88 4.35
N LEU A 329 13.27 10.62 3.38
CA LEU A 329 12.15 10.19 2.52
C LEU A 329 12.70 9.77 1.15
N THR A 330 12.38 8.55 0.74
CA THR A 330 12.72 8.04 -0.59
C THR A 330 11.45 7.61 -1.31
N ILE A 331 11.16 8.20 -2.45
CA ILE A 331 10.02 7.85 -3.31
C ILE A 331 10.56 7.41 -4.66
N THR A 332 10.17 6.24 -5.13
CA THR A 332 10.50 5.72 -6.46
C THR A 332 9.23 5.38 -7.22
N ILE A 333 9.07 5.95 -8.42
CA ILE A 333 8.00 5.60 -9.37
C ILE A 333 8.71 5.11 -10.64
N ALA A 334 8.35 3.90 -11.10
CA ALA A 334 9.13 3.22 -12.11
C ALA A 334 8.25 2.39 -13.06
N GLU A 335 8.84 1.93 -14.14
CA GLU A 335 8.26 1.00 -15.11
C GLU A 335 7.02 1.60 -15.80
N ASN A 336 5.87 0.94 -15.74
CA ASN A 336 4.62 1.37 -16.38
C ASN A 336 3.60 1.93 -15.38
N ALA A 337 4.03 2.25 -14.16
CA ALA A 337 3.11 2.74 -13.13
C ALA A 337 2.31 3.96 -13.58
N ASN A 338 1.02 3.99 -13.26
CA ASN A 338 0.13 5.11 -13.53
C ASN A 338 -0.29 5.73 -12.19
N VAL A 339 0.25 6.89 -11.88
CA VAL A 339 0.09 7.52 -10.57
C VAL A 339 -0.63 8.86 -10.71
N THR A 340 -1.72 9.03 -9.98
CA THR A 340 -2.38 10.31 -9.77
C THR A 340 -2.31 10.66 -8.29
N ALA A 341 -1.61 11.74 -7.97
CA ALA A 341 -1.41 12.21 -6.61
C ALA A 341 -2.00 13.62 -6.45
N ILE A 342 -2.89 13.80 -5.48
CA ILE A 342 -3.54 15.07 -5.19
C ILE A 342 -3.11 15.51 -3.78
N GLY A 343 -2.26 16.51 -3.72
CA GLY A 343 -1.82 17.12 -2.47
C GLY A 343 -2.88 18.06 -1.89
N SER A 344 -2.73 18.40 -0.63
CA SER A 344 -3.65 19.30 0.04
C SER A 344 -3.05 20.71 0.23
N THR A 345 -3.75 21.52 1.01
CA THR A 345 -3.25 22.84 1.42
C THR A 345 -1.93 22.70 2.18
N ASN A 346 -0.91 23.45 1.75
CA ASN A 346 0.40 23.52 2.40
C ASN A 346 1.29 22.25 2.27
N ALA A 347 1.06 21.43 1.25
CA ALA A 347 1.87 20.25 0.98
C ALA A 347 2.06 20.00 -0.52
N PRO A 348 3.17 19.43 -0.96
CA PRO A 348 3.29 18.89 -2.31
C PRO A 348 2.36 17.69 -2.48
N ALA A 349 1.97 17.36 -3.72
CA ALA A 349 1.26 16.12 -3.98
C ALA A 349 2.18 14.91 -3.75
N ILE A 350 3.42 14.98 -4.24
CA ILE A 350 4.44 13.94 -4.06
C ILE A 350 5.65 14.58 -3.39
N GLY A 351 6.01 14.09 -2.22
CA GLY A 351 7.22 14.54 -1.53
C GLY A 351 7.08 14.83 -0.05
N ASN A 352 7.73 15.90 0.42
CA ASN A 352 7.83 16.21 1.84
C ASN A 352 7.14 17.55 2.16
N ALA A 353 6.12 17.49 3.00
CA ALA A 353 5.41 18.67 3.50
C ALA A 353 6.01 19.28 4.78
N TYR A 354 6.97 18.62 5.40
CA TYR A 354 7.53 19.03 6.68
C TYR A 354 8.44 20.28 6.59
N SER A 355 8.34 21.15 7.58
CA SER A 355 8.95 22.49 7.53
C SER A 355 10.23 22.65 8.36
N SER A 356 10.75 21.63 9.05
CA SER A 356 11.90 21.78 9.95
C SER A 356 12.76 20.52 10.11
N GLY A 357 12.71 19.59 9.17
CA GLY A 357 13.44 18.33 9.26
C GLY A 357 14.85 18.39 8.70
N ASP A 358 15.80 17.71 9.34
CA ASP A 358 17.16 17.51 8.85
C ASP A 358 17.26 16.41 7.78
N GLY A 359 16.17 15.70 7.47
CA GLY A 359 16.13 14.60 6.53
C GLY A 359 16.24 15.02 5.06
N ASN A 360 16.77 14.12 4.25
CA ASN A 360 16.85 14.32 2.80
C ASN A 360 15.62 13.72 2.11
N THR A 361 15.07 14.45 1.16
CA THR A 361 14.00 13.95 0.28
C THR A 361 14.62 13.52 -1.05
N THR A 362 14.45 12.25 -1.40
CA THR A 362 14.87 11.70 -2.69
C THR A 362 13.64 11.23 -3.45
N ILE A 363 13.40 11.79 -4.62
CA ILE A 363 12.29 11.41 -5.51
C ILE A 363 12.89 10.97 -6.84
N ARG A 364 12.55 9.76 -7.27
CA ARG A 364 13.01 9.17 -8.52
C ARG A 364 11.79 8.74 -9.34
N ILE A 365 11.62 9.33 -10.51
CA ILE A 365 10.57 8.95 -11.48
C ILE A 365 11.31 8.46 -12.73
N THR A 366 11.34 7.15 -12.91
CA THR A 366 12.19 6.49 -13.90
C THR A 366 11.38 5.77 -14.98
N GLY A 367 10.07 5.82 -14.89
CA GLY A 367 9.11 5.23 -15.83
C GLY A 367 7.68 5.60 -15.46
N GLY A 368 6.74 5.31 -16.34
CA GLY A 368 5.31 5.43 -16.12
C GLY A 368 4.73 6.84 -16.33
N THR A 369 3.47 6.99 -15.95
CA THR A 369 2.73 8.25 -16.03
C THR A 369 2.43 8.77 -14.64
N VAL A 370 2.85 9.99 -14.35
CA VAL A 370 2.66 10.63 -13.03
C VAL A 370 1.89 11.92 -13.22
N ASN A 371 0.73 12.01 -12.59
CA ASN A 371 -0.07 13.24 -12.51
C ASN A 371 0.01 13.73 -11.05
N ALA A 372 0.78 14.76 -10.82
CA ALA A 372 0.94 15.39 -9.51
C ALA A 372 0.19 16.72 -9.49
N ILE A 373 -0.78 16.84 -8.62
CA ILE A 373 -1.69 17.98 -8.54
C ILE A 373 -1.51 18.66 -7.20
N ASN A 374 -1.03 19.89 -7.21
CA ASN A 374 -0.94 20.71 -6.02
C ASN A 374 -2.37 21.04 -5.50
N SER A 375 -2.47 21.28 -4.22
CA SER A 375 -3.77 21.53 -3.59
C SER A 375 -4.43 22.83 -4.06
N TYR A 376 -5.72 22.90 -3.81
CA TYR A 376 -6.55 24.05 -4.11
C TYR A 376 -6.72 24.96 -2.88
N ASP A 377 -6.83 26.26 -3.11
CA ASP A 377 -7.36 27.19 -2.12
C ASP A 377 -8.90 27.08 -2.05
N ASP A 378 -9.53 27.80 -1.10
CA ASP A 378 -10.99 27.83 -0.93
C ASP A 378 -11.74 28.30 -2.18
N ASN A 379 -11.08 28.99 -3.10
CA ASN A 379 -11.62 29.41 -4.39
C ASN A 379 -11.33 28.40 -5.53
N LYS A 380 -10.86 27.22 -5.18
CA LYS A 380 -10.45 26.15 -6.12
C LYS A 380 -9.34 26.58 -7.09
N ASN A 381 -8.41 27.45 -6.65
CA ASN A 381 -7.18 27.76 -7.37
C ASN A 381 -6.02 26.96 -6.80
N LEU A 382 -5.08 26.55 -7.69
CA LEU A 382 -3.88 25.88 -7.21
C LEU A 382 -3.07 26.78 -6.27
N ARG A 383 -2.59 26.22 -5.17
CA ARG A 383 -1.77 26.93 -4.19
C ARG A 383 -0.45 27.40 -4.79
N LYS A 384 0.03 28.56 -4.30
CA LYS A 384 1.25 29.18 -4.80
C LYS A 384 2.53 28.71 -4.13
N ASP A 385 2.39 28.22 -2.90
CA ASP A 385 3.50 28.13 -1.97
C ASP A 385 4.19 26.76 -1.95
N TYR A 386 3.64 25.77 -2.69
CA TYR A 386 4.15 24.41 -2.70
C TYR A 386 4.23 23.84 -4.11
N PRO A 387 5.30 23.10 -4.42
CA PRO A 387 5.41 22.39 -5.69
C PRO A 387 4.45 21.20 -5.72
N ALA A 388 4.06 20.78 -6.92
CA ALA A 388 3.32 19.51 -7.06
C ALA A 388 4.20 18.31 -6.70
N ILE A 389 5.49 18.36 -7.06
CA ILE A 389 6.49 17.34 -6.72
C ILE A 389 7.67 18.05 -6.05
N GLY A 390 8.05 17.62 -4.84
CA GLY A 390 9.19 18.23 -4.18
C GLY A 390 9.18 18.17 -2.65
N ALA A 391 9.89 19.09 -2.05
CA ALA A 391 9.96 19.24 -0.59
C ALA A 391 9.71 20.69 -0.22
N LYS A 392 9.09 20.90 0.93
CA LYS A 392 8.91 22.25 1.49
C LYS A 392 10.25 22.82 1.96
N ASP A 393 10.95 22.04 2.74
CA ASP A 393 12.23 22.38 3.31
C ASP A 393 13.19 21.17 3.22
N GLY A 394 14.47 21.39 3.50
CA GLY A 394 15.47 20.34 3.47
C GLY A 394 16.11 20.14 2.08
N LYS A 395 16.89 19.10 1.95
CA LYS A 395 17.55 18.76 0.69
C LYS A 395 16.65 17.93 -0.18
N LEU A 396 16.35 18.42 -1.38
CA LEU A 396 15.64 17.67 -2.41
C LEU A 396 16.63 17.12 -3.45
N ASN A 397 16.55 15.82 -3.70
CA ASN A 397 17.19 15.15 -4.81
C ASN A 397 16.11 14.56 -5.73
N LEU A 398 15.74 15.31 -6.77
CA LEU A 398 14.74 14.91 -7.75
C LEU A 398 15.41 14.42 -9.02
N THR A 399 15.09 13.20 -9.43
CA THR A 399 15.51 12.61 -10.70
C THR A 399 14.28 12.20 -11.50
N ILE A 400 14.18 12.66 -12.72
CA ILE A 400 13.17 12.22 -13.68
C ILE A 400 13.90 11.76 -14.94
N ASP A 401 13.81 10.47 -15.25
CA ASP A 401 14.45 9.88 -16.43
C ASP A 401 13.61 8.73 -17.00
N GLY A 402 14.05 8.13 -18.08
CA GLY A 402 13.40 7.00 -18.73
C GLY A 402 14.11 5.67 -18.49
N SER A 403 14.84 5.52 -17.37
CA SER A 403 15.71 4.36 -17.18
C SER A 403 14.96 3.03 -17.06
N THR A 404 13.71 3.04 -16.64
CA THR A 404 12.88 1.82 -16.50
C THR A 404 11.72 1.74 -17.48
N GLY A 405 11.32 2.85 -18.10
CA GLY A 405 10.20 2.89 -19.04
C GLY A 405 9.96 4.28 -19.61
N ASP A 406 9.00 4.40 -20.53
CA ASP A 406 8.51 5.70 -20.98
C ASP A 406 7.99 6.48 -19.77
N THR A 407 8.42 7.73 -19.66
CA THR A 407 8.14 8.56 -18.49
C THR A 407 7.37 9.81 -18.90
N VAL A 408 6.18 9.98 -18.33
CA VAL A 408 5.37 11.17 -18.50
C VAL A 408 5.05 11.76 -17.13
N VAL A 409 5.50 12.97 -16.88
CA VAL A 409 5.22 13.68 -15.63
C VAL A 409 4.39 14.92 -15.93
N ASN A 410 3.21 14.99 -15.37
CA ASN A 410 2.31 16.12 -15.44
C ASN A 410 2.22 16.76 -14.05
N ALA A 411 2.85 17.91 -13.88
CA ALA A 411 2.85 18.66 -12.62
C ALA A 411 1.93 19.87 -12.73
N TYR A 412 0.87 19.88 -11.94
CA TYR A 412 -0.14 20.93 -11.91
C TYR A 412 0.08 21.82 -10.69
N GLN A 413 0.69 22.97 -10.90
CA GLN A 413 1.06 23.92 -9.85
C GLN A 413 1.02 25.37 -10.34
N ASN A 414 1.08 26.34 -9.44
CA ASN A 414 1.29 27.75 -9.80
C ASN A 414 2.77 28.04 -10.09
N ASP A 415 3.00 29.14 -10.84
CA ASP A 415 4.31 29.57 -11.30
C ASP A 415 5.34 29.79 -10.18
N ASP A 416 4.87 30.22 -9.01
CA ASP A 416 5.72 30.60 -7.88
C ASP A 416 6.11 29.39 -7.02
N ALA A 417 5.59 28.21 -7.32
CA ALA A 417 5.80 26.99 -6.53
C ALA A 417 6.89 26.06 -7.10
N VAL A 418 7.94 26.62 -7.68
CA VAL A 418 9.05 25.80 -8.15
C VAL A 418 9.91 25.39 -6.97
N PRO A 419 10.13 24.10 -6.73
CA PRO A 419 10.89 23.66 -5.58
C PRO A 419 12.35 24.09 -5.67
N ASP A 420 12.88 24.57 -4.56
CA ASP A 420 14.32 24.70 -4.40
C ASP A 420 14.96 23.33 -4.56
N GLY A 421 15.93 23.20 -5.46
CA GLY A 421 16.65 21.95 -5.69
C GLY A 421 16.30 21.19 -6.97
N ILE A 422 15.38 21.66 -7.80
CA ILE A 422 15.31 21.24 -9.19
C ILE A 422 16.39 22.00 -9.95
N GLY A 423 17.63 21.54 -9.91
CA GLY A 423 18.76 22.08 -10.64
C GLY A 423 18.97 23.61 -10.48
N GLU A 424 20.13 24.09 -10.83
CA GLU A 424 20.36 25.53 -10.91
C GLU A 424 19.48 26.13 -12.03
N PRO A 425 18.73 27.19 -11.75
CA PRO A 425 17.97 27.87 -12.77
C PRO A 425 18.90 28.44 -13.84
N THR A 426 18.64 28.09 -15.07
CA THR A 426 19.33 28.66 -16.24
C THR A 426 18.36 29.49 -17.06
N THR A 427 18.84 30.51 -17.73
CA THR A 427 18.02 31.28 -18.67
C THR A 427 18.12 30.63 -20.03
N ASP A 428 16.98 30.21 -20.57
CA ASP A 428 16.89 29.74 -21.95
C ASP A 428 17.30 30.87 -22.91
N PRO A 429 18.37 30.67 -23.69
CA PRO A 429 18.88 31.72 -24.56
C PRO A 429 17.93 32.05 -25.72
N GLU A 430 17.01 31.17 -26.09
CA GLU A 430 16.07 31.39 -27.19
C GLU A 430 14.81 32.10 -26.71
N THR A 431 14.32 31.80 -25.53
CA THR A 431 13.04 32.32 -25.03
C THR A 431 13.20 33.35 -23.91
N GLY A 432 14.40 33.50 -23.33
CA GLY A 432 14.66 34.37 -22.20
C GLY A 432 13.96 33.95 -20.88
N LYS A 433 13.39 32.74 -20.84
CA LYS A 433 12.69 32.21 -19.65
C LYS A 433 13.62 31.45 -18.75
N THR A 434 13.32 31.46 -17.47
CA THR A 434 14.02 30.62 -16.49
C THR A 434 13.66 29.17 -16.72
N VAL A 435 14.65 28.33 -16.90
CA VAL A 435 14.53 26.90 -17.11
C VAL A 435 15.30 26.18 -16.01
N TYR A 436 14.70 25.18 -15.41
CA TYR A 436 15.34 24.33 -14.42
C TYR A 436 15.85 23.07 -15.12
N LYS A 437 17.12 22.77 -14.93
CA LYS A 437 17.72 21.56 -15.45
C LYS A 437 17.32 20.38 -14.59
N ILE A 438 16.37 19.58 -15.07
CA ILE A 438 16.04 18.30 -14.43
C ILE A 438 17.02 17.27 -14.98
N PRO A 439 17.75 16.53 -14.09
CA PRO A 439 18.64 15.47 -14.53
C PRO A 439 17.88 14.45 -15.40
N THR A 440 18.42 14.10 -16.53
CA THR A 440 17.87 13.11 -17.46
C THR A 440 18.77 11.90 -17.55
N SER A 441 18.28 10.80 -18.11
CA SER A 441 19.09 9.63 -18.37
C SER A 441 20.33 9.94 -19.23
N ALA A 442 20.22 10.95 -20.14
CA ALA A 442 21.35 11.42 -20.93
C ALA A 442 22.45 12.06 -20.09
N ASP A 443 22.15 12.65 -18.95
CA ASP A 443 23.13 13.23 -18.03
C ASP A 443 23.94 12.15 -17.27
N TYR A 444 23.41 10.94 -17.15
CA TYR A 444 24.07 9.80 -16.49
C TYR A 444 24.94 8.95 -17.43
N ASN A 445 24.76 9.07 -18.73
CA ASN A 445 25.47 8.25 -19.73
C ASN A 445 26.63 8.99 -20.43
N LYS A 446 27.35 9.85 -19.71
CA LYS A 446 28.50 10.59 -20.25
C LYS A 446 29.69 9.72 -20.64
N ASP A 447 29.69 8.46 -20.28
CA ASP A 447 30.76 7.50 -20.57
C ASP A 447 30.52 6.67 -21.83
N GLY A 448 29.45 6.92 -22.56
CA GLY A 448 29.14 6.19 -23.81
C GLY A 448 28.58 4.78 -23.62
N SER A 449 28.33 4.37 -22.38
CA SER A 449 27.62 3.11 -22.10
C SER A 449 26.12 3.32 -22.23
N SER A 450 25.66 3.41 -23.44
CA SER A 450 24.27 3.63 -23.79
C SER A 450 23.44 2.37 -23.58
N ASN A 451 22.63 2.30 -22.55
CA ASN A 451 21.52 1.36 -22.59
C ASN A 451 20.25 1.91 -21.96
N LEU A 452 20.27 3.11 -21.45
CA LEU A 452 19.15 3.60 -20.66
C LEU A 452 18.27 4.64 -21.37
N GLY A 453 18.67 5.22 -22.47
CA GLY A 453 17.96 6.36 -23.04
C GLY A 453 17.43 6.21 -24.46
N GLU A 454 17.89 5.25 -25.22
CA GLU A 454 17.58 5.23 -26.67
C GLU A 454 16.16 4.76 -27.02
N LYS A 455 15.45 4.16 -26.09
CA LYS A 455 14.11 3.60 -26.35
C LYS A 455 12.99 4.28 -25.59
N ASN A 456 13.26 4.91 -24.46
CA ASN A 456 12.24 5.45 -23.59
C ASN A 456 12.13 6.95 -23.72
N SER A 457 10.93 7.45 -23.88
CA SER A 457 10.66 8.88 -23.92
C SER A 457 10.51 9.46 -22.53
N VAL A 458 10.96 10.70 -22.34
CA VAL A 458 10.74 11.48 -21.12
C VAL A 458 10.00 12.76 -21.49
N ILE A 459 8.81 12.93 -20.94
CA ILE A 459 7.96 14.09 -21.16
C ILE A 459 7.60 14.69 -19.80
N ILE A 460 7.95 15.96 -19.59
CA ILE A 460 7.58 16.68 -18.38
C ILE A 460 6.75 17.88 -18.77
N ASN A 461 5.54 17.92 -18.22
CA ASN A 461 4.59 19.00 -18.47
C ASN A 461 4.32 19.73 -17.15
N TYR A 462 4.62 21.04 -17.12
CA TYR A 462 4.20 21.90 -16.03
C TYR A 462 3.00 22.72 -16.47
N TYR A 463 1.90 22.54 -15.78
CA TYR A 463 0.66 23.24 -16.05
C TYR A 463 0.53 24.45 -15.13
N LYS A 464 0.57 25.61 -15.76
CA LYS A 464 0.44 26.92 -15.13
C LYS A 464 -0.98 27.44 -15.40
N ASN A 465 -1.68 27.89 -14.39
CA ASN A 465 -3.04 28.42 -14.40
C ASN A 465 -4.17 27.41 -14.15
N ALA A 466 -4.68 27.54 -12.97
CA ALA A 466 -5.71 26.68 -12.38
C ALA A 466 -7.03 26.62 -13.16
N SER A 467 -7.41 27.67 -13.88
CA SER A 467 -8.71 27.70 -14.57
C SER A 467 -8.84 26.69 -15.70
N VAL A 468 -7.73 26.32 -16.33
CA VAL A 468 -7.73 25.33 -17.43
C VAL A 468 -7.77 23.91 -16.90
N ILE A 469 -7.28 23.70 -15.68
CA ILE A 469 -7.19 22.38 -15.06
C ILE A 469 -8.54 21.92 -14.51
N LYS A 470 -9.32 22.82 -13.95
CA LYS A 470 -10.66 22.52 -13.39
C LYS A 470 -11.62 21.90 -14.39
N GLU A 471 -11.62 22.36 -15.63
CA GLU A 471 -12.53 21.88 -16.67
C GLU A 471 -12.11 20.52 -17.24
N LYS A 472 -10.85 20.15 -17.08
CA LYS A 472 -10.26 18.97 -17.72
C LYS A 472 -9.97 17.83 -16.76
N LEU A 473 -9.73 18.14 -15.49
CA LEU A 473 -9.70 17.17 -14.42
C LEU A 473 -11.12 17.07 -13.87
N GLN A 474 -11.76 15.94 -14.04
CA GLN A 474 -13.04 15.66 -13.38
C GLN A 474 -12.77 15.36 -11.90
N LEU A 475 -12.22 16.34 -11.20
CA LEU A 475 -12.02 16.25 -9.77
C LEU A 475 -13.38 16.36 -9.07
N PRO A 476 -13.62 15.60 -8.03
CA PRO A 476 -14.84 15.72 -7.23
C PRO A 476 -14.97 17.11 -6.67
N ASP A 477 -16.19 17.61 -6.59
CA ASP A 477 -16.48 18.98 -6.13
C ASP A 477 -16.13 19.21 -4.67
N THR A 478 -16.09 18.14 -3.89
CA THR A 478 -15.71 18.17 -2.47
C THR A 478 -14.91 16.92 -2.11
N LEU A 479 -13.81 17.12 -1.41
CA LEU A 479 -13.02 16.05 -0.80
C LEU A 479 -13.79 15.33 0.31
N ASP A 480 -14.86 15.92 0.82
CA ASP A 480 -15.70 15.35 1.90
C ASP A 480 -16.43 14.06 1.48
N GLU A 481 -16.60 13.82 0.17
CA GLU A 481 -17.20 12.58 -0.30
C GLU A 481 -16.27 11.38 -0.12
N TYR A 482 -14.97 11.61 -0.15
CA TYR A 482 -13.96 10.56 0.07
C TYR A 482 -13.73 10.24 1.56
N ALA A 483 -14.06 11.16 2.44
CA ALA A 483 -13.89 10.97 3.89
C ALA A 483 -14.92 10.03 4.50
N LYS A 484 -15.99 9.71 3.76
CA LYS A 484 -17.00 8.77 4.24
C LYS A 484 -16.55 7.35 3.89
N PHE A 485 -16.58 6.50 4.90
CA PHE A 485 -16.47 5.07 4.71
C PHE A 485 -17.70 4.59 3.95
N ASP A 486 -17.55 4.43 2.65
CA ASP A 486 -18.56 3.92 1.76
C ASP A 486 -18.00 2.68 1.06
N PRO A 487 -18.54 1.48 1.34
CA PRO A 487 -18.09 0.25 0.67
C PRO A 487 -18.35 0.27 -0.84
N ASP A 488 -19.25 1.13 -1.32
CA ASP A 488 -19.53 1.31 -2.75
C ASP A 488 -18.68 2.43 -3.39
N TRP A 489 -17.64 2.89 -2.71
CA TRP A 489 -16.79 3.97 -3.17
C TRP A 489 -15.97 3.54 -4.40
N ASN A 490 -16.34 4.07 -5.56
CA ASN A 490 -15.70 3.86 -6.86
C ASN A 490 -15.34 5.19 -7.53
N HIS A 491 -14.72 6.11 -6.79
CA HIS A 491 -14.32 7.37 -7.37
C HIS A 491 -12.89 7.29 -7.93
N HIS A 492 -12.80 7.17 -9.23
CA HIS A 492 -11.55 7.31 -9.94
C HIS A 492 -11.38 8.75 -10.42
N CYS A 493 -10.31 9.40 -10.02
CA CYS A 493 -9.89 10.62 -10.66
C CYS A 493 -9.33 10.26 -12.04
N THR A 494 -10.16 10.31 -13.06
CA THR A 494 -9.74 10.07 -14.44
C THR A 494 -9.45 11.39 -15.11
N ILE A 495 -8.20 11.61 -15.50
CA ILE A 495 -7.85 12.66 -16.43
C ILE A 495 -8.28 12.21 -17.82
N THR A 496 -9.52 12.48 -18.19
CA THR A 496 -10.02 12.15 -19.51
C THR A 496 -9.49 13.12 -20.55
N GLY A 497 -8.86 12.54 -21.57
CA GLY A 497 -8.16 13.19 -22.62
C GLY A 497 -8.80 14.44 -23.21
N GLY A 498 -8.19 15.50 -23.02
CA GLY A 498 -8.21 16.69 -23.82
C GLY A 498 -6.78 17.11 -23.97
N THR A 499 -6.44 17.76 -25.07
CA THR A 499 -5.13 18.33 -25.29
C THR A 499 -4.84 19.31 -24.16
N LEU A 500 -4.27 18.84 -23.06
CA LEU A 500 -3.70 19.69 -22.05
C LEU A 500 -2.50 20.37 -22.70
N THR A 501 -2.72 21.54 -23.23
CA THR A 501 -1.65 22.38 -23.70
C THR A 501 -1.03 23.03 -22.48
N LYS A 502 0.08 22.54 -22.05
CA LYS A 502 1.32 22.99 -22.27
C LYS A 502 2.45 22.56 -21.41
N VAL A 503 3.25 22.22 -22.04
CA VAL A 503 4.63 22.00 -22.02
C VAL A 503 5.39 23.19 -21.54
N VAL A 504 6.23 23.04 -20.63
CA VAL A 504 7.18 24.07 -20.35
C VAL A 504 8.62 23.61 -20.33
N HIS A 505 8.90 22.35 -20.20
CA HIS A 505 10.23 21.88 -20.53
C HIS A 505 10.15 21.06 -21.79
N ASN A 506 10.63 21.65 -22.85
CA ASN A 506 10.77 20.99 -24.11
C ASN A 506 11.90 19.94 -23.95
N ARG A 507 11.68 18.75 -24.46
CA ARG A 507 12.65 17.68 -24.60
C ARG A 507 14.06 18.15 -25.03
N LYS A 508 14.15 19.27 -25.77
CA LYS A 508 15.39 19.94 -26.16
C LYS A 508 16.33 20.30 -25.01
N TYR A 509 15.82 20.40 -23.78
CA TYR A 509 16.62 20.69 -22.60
C TYR A 509 16.84 19.46 -21.71
N MET A 510 16.31 18.33 -22.16
CA MET A 510 16.42 17.05 -21.48
C MET A 510 17.30 16.06 -22.25
N GLU A 511 17.67 16.41 -23.50
CA GLU A 511 18.71 15.80 -24.30
C GLU A 511 20.03 16.58 -24.11
#